data_508dd9a342be7fcb2de3cf22d7f504aa
#
_entry.id   508dd9a342be7fcb2de3cf22d7f504aa
#
_cell.length_a   1.000
_cell.length_b   1.000
_cell.length_c   1.000
_cell.angle_alpha   90.00
_cell.angle_beta   90.00
_cell.angle_gamma   90.00
#
_symmetry.space_group_name_H-M   'P 1'
#
loop_
_entity.id
_entity.type
_entity.pdbx_description
1 polymer ?
#
loop_
_entity_poly.entity_id
_entity_poly.type
_entity_poly.pdbx_seq_one_letter_code
_entity_poly.pdbx_strand_id
1 'polypeptide(L)'
;VEGIVGLLYMLGFFTRLMSIGVFSLATSILLGSGWLGTTCLDEWQIGILGIAAGFTIFLSGGGKYSVDHLIERKFSLKKKAAWLSWLTSGELPVSAKRFANVSVAGAIVIFTLSLYTNQEFHNGVWGPLHNKSVKPKIEISDAQIENNSLSFSVYRVEGVDVYGSFLIGISLKNADGDIVLEKKGEELADFPIGNIDNKYIARVAPGKHSLVIPLGSKATLTVDDTAIGSLPKGKYELVLTDISGITWKKEIIH
;
A
#
# COMPACT_ATOMS: atom_id res chain seq x y z
N VAL A 1 -10.39 17.50 -17.59
CA VAL A 1 -10.61 16.31 -18.43
C VAL A 1 -11.35 15.24 -17.63
N GLU A 2 -10.87 14.83 -16.45
CA GLU A 2 -11.44 13.75 -15.62
C GLU A 2 -12.92 13.93 -15.29
N GLY A 3 -13.33 15.12 -14.83
CA GLY A 3 -14.72 15.39 -14.50
C GLY A 3 -15.68 15.27 -15.69
N ILE A 4 -15.23 15.65 -16.91
CA ILE A 4 -16.04 15.50 -18.12
C ILE A 4 -16.13 14.02 -18.52
N VAL A 5 -15.02 13.30 -18.52
CA VAL A 5 -14.99 11.86 -18.82
C VAL A 5 -15.86 11.09 -17.84
N GLY A 6 -15.74 11.38 -16.53
CA GLY A 6 -16.53 10.75 -15.49
C GLY A 6 -18.04 11.01 -15.64
N LEU A 7 -18.44 12.27 -15.89
CA LEU A 7 -19.84 12.62 -16.08
C LEU A 7 -20.45 11.91 -17.31
N LEU A 8 -19.77 11.97 -18.44
CA LEU A 8 -20.25 11.32 -19.68
C LEU A 8 -20.29 9.80 -19.55
N TYR A 9 -19.31 9.23 -18.86
CA TYR A 9 -19.28 7.81 -18.52
C TYR A 9 -20.47 7.38 -17.65
N MET A 10 -20.77 8.14 -16.59
CA MET A 10 -21.94 7.90 -15.72
C MET A 10 -23.28 7.99 -16.48
N LEU A 11 -23.40 8.96 -17.38
CA LEU A 11 -24.61 9.13 -18.21
C LEU A 11 -24.73 8.09 -19.32
N GLY A 12 -23.66 7.33 -19.56
CA GLY A 12 -23.59 6.42 -20.69
C GLY A 12 -23.70 7.13 -22.04
N PHE A 13 -22.97 8.25 -22.20
CA PHE A 13 -22.87 9.01 -23.44
C PHE A 13 -21.49 8.82 -24.07
N PHE A 14 -21.47 8.40 -25.34
CA PHE A 14 -20.26 7.88 -25.99
C PHE A 14 -19.56 6.84 -25.11
N THR A 15 -20.33 5.89 -24.61
CA THR A 15 -19.93 4.98 -23.52
C THR A 15 -18.59 4.32 -23.74
N ARG A 16 -18.34 3.73 -24.93
CA ARG A 16 -17.06 3.05 -25.17
C ARG A 16 -15.90 4.01 -25.31
N LEU A 17 -16.11 5.17 -25.91
CA LEU A 17 -15.07 6.21 -25.98
C LEU A 17 -14.71 6.69 -24.56
N MET A 18 -15.70 6.93 -23.71
CA MET A 18 -15.45 7.31 -22.31
C MET A 18 -14.83 6.17 -21.50
N SER A 19 -15.18 4.93 -21.79
CA SER A 19 -14.54 3.75 -21.17
C SER A 19 -13.04 3.67 -21.50
N ILE A 20 -12.63 3.99 -22.73
CA ILE A 20 -11.22 4.13 -23.09
C ILE A 20 -10.57 5.25 -22.29
N GLY A 21 -11.29 6.39 -22.13
CA GLY A 21 -10.83 7.51 -21.31
C GLY A 21 -10.58 7.10 -19.86
N VAL A 22 -11.56 6.45 -19.22
CA VAL A 22 -11.44 5.95 -17.84
C VAL A 22 -10.30 4.94 -17.70
N PHE A 23 -10.22 3.97 -18.62
CA PHE A 23 -9.14 2.99 -18.63
C PHE A 23 -7.76 3.65 -18.75
N SER A 24 -7.61 4.60 -19.65
CA SER A 24 -6.33 5.30 -19.90
C SER A 24 -5.94 6.19 -18.71
N LEU A 25 -6.88 6.95 -18.16
CA LEU A 25 -6.64 7.79 -16.98
C LEU A 25 -6.24 6.93 -15.78
N ALA A 26 -6.99 5.88 -15.49
CA ALA A 26 -6.70 4.98 -14.37
C ALA A 26 -5.33 4.28 -14.54
N THR A 27 -4.99 3.86 -15.78
CA THR A 27 -3.69 3.27 -16.09
C THR A 27 -2.56 4.30 -15.90
N SER A 28 -2.76 5.54 -16.36
CA SER A 28 -1.76 6.60 -16.22
C SER A 28 -1.50 6.96 -14.76
N ILE A 29 -2.56 7.05 -13.96
CA ILE A 29 -2.44 7.30 -12.51
C ILE A 29 -1.72 6.13 -11.84
N LEU A 30 -2.17 4.90 -12.08
CA LEU A 30 -1.58 3.71 -11.49
C LEU A 30 -0.08 3.61 -11.76
N LEU A 31 0.30 3.70 -13.03
CA LEU A 31 1.70 3.53 -13.44
C LEU A 31 2.53 4.75 -13.10
N GLY A 32 2.03 5.95 -13.31
CA GLY A 32 2.74 7.19 -13.00
C GLY A 32 3.03 7.33 -11.51
N SER A 33 2.01 7.29 -10.67
CA SER A 33 2.17 7.39 -9.22
C SER A 33 2.94 6.21 -8.64
N GLY A 34 2.69 4.98 -9.15
CA GLY A 34 3.39 3.78 -8.70
C GLY A 34 4.90 3.85 -8.96
N TRP A 35 5.33 4.25 -10.17
CA TRP A 35 6.76 4.38 -10.49
C TRP A 35 7.43 5.56 -9.79
N LEU A 36 6.72 6.65 -9.58
CA LEU A 36 7.20 7.76 -8.75
C LEU A 36 7.25 7.40 -7.25
N GLY A 37 6.59 6.29 -6.87
CA GLY A 37 6.55 5.77 -5.52
C GLY A 37 5.73 6.59 -4.54
N THR A 38 4.84 7.43 -5.07
CA THR A 38 3.94 8.26 -4.26
C THR A 38 2.58 7.63 -4.02
N THR A 39 2.32 6.45 -4.61
CA THR A 39 1.04 5.74 -4.51
C THR A 39 0.91 5.01 -3.18
N CYS A 40 -0.09 5.38 -2.41
CA CYS A 40 -0.56 4.59 -1.28
C CYS A 40 -1.34 3.35 -1.76
N LEU A 41 -1.54 2.36 -0.89
CA LEU A 41 -2.22 1.10 -1.26
C LEU A 41 -3.67 1.33 -1.70
N ASP A 42 -4.38 2.28 -1.10
CA ASP A 42 -5.74 2.68 -1.45
C ASP A 42 -5.81 3.34 -2.84
N GLU A 43 -4.87 4.21 -3.18
CA GLU A 43 -4.77 4.82 -4.51
C GLU A 43 -4.50 3.75 -5.58
N TRP A 44 -3.63 2.78 -5.30
CA TRP A 44 -3.39 1.64 -6.17
C TRP A 44 -4.69 0.85 -6.42
N GLN A 45 -5.50 0.59 -5.36
CA GLN A 45 -6.78 -0.11 -5.49
C GLN A 45 -7.75 0.64 -6.40
N ILE A 46 -7.87 1.96 -6.24
CA ILE A 46 -8.71 2.81 -7.09
C ILE A 46 -8.25 2.76 -8.56
N GLY A 47 -6.94 2.80 -8.79
CA GLY A 47 -6.37 2.67 -10.14
C GLY A 47 -6.74 1.34 -10.82
N ILE A 48 -6.57 0.22 -10.12
CA ILE A 48 -6.93 -1.11 -10.65
C ILE A 48 -8.44 -1.24 -10.90
N LEU A 49 -9.27 -0.74 -9.99
CA LEU A 49 -10.73 -0.73 -10.16
C LEU A 49 -11.16 0.10 -11.38
N GLY A 50 -10.53 1.25 -11.59
CA GLY A 50 -10.78 2.09 -12.77
C GLY A 50 -10.41 1.39 -14.08
N ILE A 51 -9.28 0.68 -14.13
CA ILE A 51 -8.88 -0.13 -15.28
C ILE A 51 -9.90 -1.24 -15.57
N ALA A 52 -10.28 -2.00 -14.54
CA ALA A 52 -11.26 -3.08 -14.65
C ALA A 52 -12.65 -2.56 -15.08
N ALA A 53 -13.12 -1.47 -14.49
CA ALA A 53 -14.39 -0.85 -14.84
C ALA A 53 -14.40 -0.33 -16.28
N GLY A 54 -13.36 0.40 -16.70
CA GLY A 54 -13.21 0.88 -18.07
C GLY A 54 -13.26 -0.27 -19.06
N PHE A 55 -12.51 -1.34 -18.85
CA PHE A 55 -12.52 -2.53 -19.70
C PHE A 55 -13.90 -3.21 -19.76
N THR A 56 -14.54 -3.41 -18.60
CA THR A 56 -15.83 -4.10 -18.50
C THR A 56 -16.94 -3.32 -19.23
N ILE A 57 -17.02 -2.01 -19.00
CA ILE A 57 -18.04 -1.17 -19.64
C ILE A 57 -17.74 -0.97 -21.14
N PHE A 58 -16.47 -0.94 -21.53
CA PHE A 58 -16.12 -0.97 -22.96
C PHE A 58 -16.72 -2.19 -23.67
N LEU A 59 -16.68 -3.35 -23.05
CA LEU A 59 -17.25 -4.57 -23.62
C LEU A 59 -18.77 -4.58 -23.58
N SER A 60 -19.38 -4.23 -22.45
CA SER A 60 -20.83 -4.32 -22.22
C SER A 60 -21.64 -3.18 -22.84
N GLY A 61 -21.03 -1.99 -22.97
CA GLY A 61 -21.76 -0.74 -23.30
C GLY A 61 -22.56 -0.20 -22.11
N GLY A 62 -23.28 0.91 -22.31
CA GLY A 62 -23.98 1.66 -21.27
C GLY A 62 -25.37 1.13 -20.85
N GLY A 63 -25.86 0.08 -21.52
CA GLY A 63 -27.15 -0.54 -21.18
C GLY A 63 -28.39 0.28 -21.60
N LYS A 64 -29.57 -0.21 -21.20
CA LYS A 64 -30.88 0.31 -21.66
C LYS A 64 -31.21 1.74 -21.23
N TYR A 65 -30.65 2.19 -20.13
CA TYR A 65 -30.93 3.51 -19.54
C TYR A 65 -29.85 4.55 -19.87
N SER A 66 -28.90 4.20 -20.74
CA SER A 66 -27.85 5.12 -21.18
C SER A 66 -28.38 6.17 -22.16
N VAL A 67 -27.73 7.32 -22.20
CA VAL A 67 -27.99 8.37 -23.21
C VAL A 67 -27.73 7.82 -24.62
N ASP A 68 -26.73 6.98 -24.78
CA ASP A 68 -26.44 6.28 -26.06
C ASP A 68 -27.64 5.49 -26.56
N HIS A 69 -28.32 4.74 -25.69
CA HIS A 69 -29.50 3.97 -26.06
C HIS A 69 -30.67 4.86 -26.47
N LEU A 70 -30.87 5.99 -25.78
CA LEU A 70 -31.89 6.98 -26.14
C LEU A 70 -31.64 7.59 -27.53
N ILE A 71 -30.37 7.91 -27.81
CA ILE A 71 -29.95 8.48 -29.10
C ILE A 71 -30.11 7.45 -30.22
N GLU A 72 -29.65 6.19 -29.99
CA GLU A 72 -29.81 5.12 -30.98
C GLU A 72 -31.26 4.88 -31.33
N ARG A 73 -32.14 4.83 -30.33
CA ARG A 73 -33.60 4.67 -30.52
C ARG A 73 -34.22 5.82 -31.30
N LYS A 74 -33.76 7.06 -31.06
CA LYS A 74 -34.33 8.25 -31.70
C LYS A 74 -33.81 8.47 -33.13
N PHE A 75 -32.52 8.23 -33.38
CA PHE A 75 -31.86 8.62 -34.60
C PHE A 75 -31.42 7.44 -35.52
N SER A 76 -31.61 6.20 -35.05
CA SER A 76 -31.22 4.98 -35.79
C SER A 76 -29.76 5.04 -36.29
N LEU A 77 -28.80 5.36 -35.44
CA LEU A 77 -27.39 5.57 -35.76
C LEU A 77 -26.76 4.36 -36.44
N LYS A 78 -27.16 3.14 -36.07
CA LYS A 78 -26.69 1.88 -36.67
C LYS A 78 -26.87 1.87 -38.20
N LYS A 79 -27.95 2.48 -38.72
CA LYS A 79 -28.24 2.57 -40.13
C LYS A 79 -27.49 3.70 -40.85
N LYS A 80 -27.19 4.78 -40.13
CA LYS A 80 -26.62 6.01 -40.70
C LYS A 80 -25.10 6.10 -40.59
N ALA A 81 -24.54 5.61 -39.48
CA ALA A 81 -23.11 5.71 -39.19
C ALA A 81 -22.64 4.53 -38.32
N ALA A 82 -22.38 3.39 -38.94
CA ALA A 82 -21.99 2.16 -38.23
C ALA A 82 -20.74 2.35 -37.33
N TRP A 83 -19.77 3.17 -37.76
CA TRP A 83 -18.59 3.47 -36.97
C TRP A 83 -18.90 4.26 -35.69
N LEU A 84 -19.92 5.13 -35.72
CA LEU A 84 -20.37 5.90 -34.56
C LEU A 84 -21.13 5.01 -33.58
N SER A 85 -21.90 4.06 -34.11
CA SER A 85 -22.67 3.11 -33.30
C SER A 85 -21.79 2.25 -32.37
N TRP A 86 -20.61 1.82 -32.80
CA TRP A 86 -19.75 1.04 -31.92
C TRP A 86 -18.98 1.92 -30.88
N LEU A 87 -18.73 3.19 -31.16
CA LEU A 87 -18.13 4.12 -30.19
C LEU A 87 -19.09 4.46 -29.04
N THR A 88 -20.36 4.33 -29.29
CA THR A 88 -21.43 4.45 -28.28
C THR A 88 -21.65 3.09 -27.58
N SER A 89 -22.87 2.63 -27.48
CA SER A 89 -23.25 1.36 -26.84
C SER A 89 -23.75 0.31 -27.84
N GLY A 90 -23.55 0.51 -29.16
CA GLY A 90 -23.97 -0.42 -30.21
C GLY A 90 -23.20 -1.75 -30.15
N GLU A 91 -23.62 -2.73 -30.98
CA GLU A 91 -22.94 -4.04 -31.04
C GLU A 91 -21.48 -3.90 -31.50
N LEU A 92 -20.58 -4.58 -30.84
CA LEU A 92 -19.19 -4.68 -31.32
C LEU A 92 -19.14 -5.54 -32.57
N PRO A 93 -18.37 -5.15 -33.61
CA PRO A 93 -18.26 -5.89 -34.86
C PRO A 93 -17.35 -7.12 -34.72
N VAL A 94 -17.61 -7.97 -33.73
CA VAL A 94 -16.80 -9.16 -33.40
C VAL A 94 -17.71 -10.37 -33.18
N SER A 95 -17.24 -11.56 -33.54
CA SER A 95 -17.99 -12.79 -33.28
C SER A 95 -18.03 -13.11 -31.76
N ALA A 96 -19.07 -13.82 -31.33
CA ALA A 96 -19.24 -14.22 -29.92
C ALA A 96 -18.00 -14.96 -29.39
N LYS A 97 -17.36 -15.82 -30.18
CA LYS A 97 -16.13 -16.51 -29.78
C LYS A 97 -14.96 -15.55 -29.56
N ARG A 98 -14.77 -14.56 -30.44
CA ARG A 98 -13.73 -13.53 -30.28
C ARG A 98 -14.02 -12.65 -29.09
N PHE A 99 -15.29 -12.27 -28.88
CA PHE A 99 -15.71 -11.50 -27.72
C PHE A 99 -15.36 -12.23 -26.41
N ALA A 100 -15.72 -13.52 -26.29
CA ALA A 100 -15.39 -14.33 -25.13
C ALA A 100 -13.87 -14.43 -24.90
N ASN A 101 -13.10 -14.68 -25.96
CA ASN A 101 -11.64 -14.75 -25.85
C ASN A 101 -11.02 -13.43 -25.39
N VAL A 102 -11.47 -12.29 -25.93
CA VAL A 102 -10.99 -10.97 -25.52
C VAL A 102 -11.36 -10.69 -24.08
N SER A 103 -12.58 -11.04 -23.65
CA SER A 103 -13.01 -10.86 -22.26
C SER A 103 -12.14 -11.65 -21.28
N VAL A 104 -11.88 -12.93 -21.57
CA VAL A 104 -11.03 -13.79 -20.73
C VAL A 104 -9.57 -13.30 -20.74
N ALA A 105 -9.02 -13.03 -21.92
CA ALA A 105 -7.65 -12.53 -22.02
C ALA A 105 -7.46 -11.21 -21.29
N GLY A 106 -8.40 -10.27 -21.44
CA GLY A 106 -8.35 -8.99 -20.74
C GLY A 106 -8.46 -9.15 -19.23
N ALA A 107 -9.34 -10.04 -18.75
CA ALA A 107 -9.42 -10.34 -17.32
C ALA A 107 -8.10 -10.91 -16.76
N ILE A 108 -7.47 -11.84 -17.48
CA ILE A 108 -6.16 -12.40 -17.10
C ILE A 108 -5.08 -11.30 -17.06
N VAL A 109 -5.04 -10.43 -18.09
CA VAL A 109 -4.06 -9.33 -18.15
C VAL A 109 -4.25 -8.37 -16.98
N ILE A 110 -5.49 -7.95 -16.69
CA ILE A 110 -5.79 -7.04 -15.57
C ILE A 110 -5.44 -7.70 -14.24
N PHE A 111 -5.76 -8.97 -14.07
CA PHE A 111 -5.40 -9.72 -12.85
C PHE A 111 -3.88 -9.81 -12.67
N THR A 112 -3.15 -10.16 -13.73
CA THR A 112 -1.68 -10.21 -13.71
C THR A 112 -1.07 -8.84 -13.41
N LEU A 113 -1.61 -7.78 -14.04
CA LEU A 113 -1.20 -6.40 -13.78
C LEU A 113 -1.44 -6.02 -12.32
N SER A 114 -2.56 -6.45 -11.73
CA SER A 114 -2.88 -6.22 -10.32
C SER A 114 -1.85 -6.86 -9.39
N LEU A 115 -1.53 -8.14 -9.61
CA LEU A 115 -0.53 -8.84 -8.79
C LEU A 115 0.87 -8.23 -8.97
N TYR A 116 1.25 -7.96 -10.21
CA TYR A 116 2.57 -7.40 -10.52
C TYR A 116 2.76 -6.02 -9.91
N THR A 117 1.82 -5.09 -10.11
CA THR A 117 1.94 -3.72 -9.60
C THR A 117 1.83 -3.67 -8.08
N ASN A 118 0.98 -4.51 -7.47
CA ASN A 118 0.92 -4.62 -6.01
C ASN A 118 2.24 -5.11 -5.43
N GLN A 119 2.83 -6.14 -6.03
CA GLN A 119 4.13 -6.64 -5.58
C GLN A 119 5.25 -5.62 -5.78
N GLU A 120 5.29 -4.99 -6.97
CA GLU A 120 6.37 -4.07 -7.32
C GLU A 120 6.33 -2.76 -6.51
N PHE A 121 5.12 -2.23 -6.23
CA PHE A 121 4.99 -0.95 -5.55
C PHE A 121 4.90 -1.06 -4.03
N HIS A 122 4.38 -2.17 -3.51
CA HIS A 122 4.02 -2.28 -2.10
C HIS A 122 4.50 -3.57 -1.40
N ASN A 123 5.10 -4.53 -2.13
CA ASN A 123 5.30 -5.92 -1.65
C ASN A 123 3.99 -6.58 -1.14
N GLY A 124 2.86 -6.22 -1.73
CA GLY A 124 1.54 -6.58 -1.20
C GLY A 124 1.14 -8.03 -1.43
N VAL A 125 1.87 -8.79 -2.26
CA VAL A 125 1.61 -10.23 -2.48
C VAL A 125 2.46 -11.08 -1.53
N TRP A 126 3.73 -10.73 -1.34
CA TRP A 126 4.64 -11.36 -0.40
C TRP A 126 5.71 -10.38 0.07
N GLY A 127 6.16 -10.55 1.28
CA GLY A 127 7.14 -9.70 1.93
C GLY A 127 6.53 -8.57 2.77
N PRO A 128 7.36 -7.77 3.44
CA PRO A 128 6.90 -6.66 4.26
C PRO A 128 6.29 -5.56 3.40
N LEU A 129 5.09 -5.10 3.76
CA LEU A 129 4.41 -4.00 3.07
C LEU A 129 5.21 -2.69 3.17
N HIS A 130 5.38 -2.00 2.05
CA HIS A 130 6.01 -0.68 1.98
C HIS A 130 5.69 0.01 0.66
N ASN A 131 5.92 1.31 0.56
CA ASN A 131 5.90 2.04 -0.70
C ASN A 131 7.29 1.98 -1.38
N LYS A 132 7.31 1.82 -2.70
CA LYS A 132 8.54 1.62 -3.46
C LYS A 132 9.58 2.73 -3.27
N SER A 133 9.16 4.00 -3.28
CA SER A 133 10.08 5.14 -3.24
C SER A 133 10.50 5.55 -1.85
N VAL A 134 9.66 5.33 -0.85
CA VAL A 134 9.90 5.78 0.52
C VAL A 134 9.70 4.62 1.46
N LYS A 135 10.74 3.78 1.57
CA LYS A 135 10.76 2.71 2.57
C LYS A 135 10.83 3.31 3.96
N PRO A 136 9.98 2.86 4.90
CA PRO A 136 10.08 3.33 6.28
C PRO A 136 11.48 3.04 6.82
N LYS A 137 12.05 4.05 7.46
CA LYS A 137 13.38 3.93 8.07
C LYS A 137 13.35 4.46 9.49
N ILE A 138 13.69 3.59 10.42
CA ILE A 138 14.02 3.96 11.81
C ILE A 138 15.52 3.82 11.97
N GLU A 139 16.18 4.93 12.34
CA GLU A 139 17.57 4.92 12.74
C GLU A 139 17.66 4.59 14.23
N ILE A 140 18.48 3.60 14.56
CA ILE A 140 18.75 3.17 15.92
C ILE A 140 20.15 3.64 16.27
N SER A 141 20.27 4.44 17.34
CA SER A 141 21.55 4.94 17.86
C SER A 141 21.65 4.75 19.39
N ASP A 142 22.82 5.00 19.92
CA ASP A 142 23.10 5.02 21.36
C ASP A 142 22.58 3.77 22.10
N ALA A 143 22.66 2.62 21.44
CA ALA A 143 22.17 1.37 21.99
C ALA A 143 23.21 0.78 22.94
N GLN A 144 22.83 0.58 24.21
CA GLN A 144 23.68 0.11 25.28
C GLN A 144 22.93 -0.76 26.27
N ILE A 145 23.65 -1.70 26.86
CA ILE A 145 23.15 -2.59 27.90
C ILE A 145 23.89 -2.21 29.19
N GLU A 146 23.14 -1.71 30.18
CA GLU A 146 23.69 -1.33 31.48
C GLU A 146 22.80 -1.85 32.60
N ASN A 147 23.41 -2.45 33.63
CA ASN A 147 22.72 -3.07 34.74
C ASN A 147 21.63 -4.05 34.25
N ASN A 148 20.37 -3.76 34.49
CA ASN A 148 19.21 -4.58 34.10
C ASN A 148 18.40 -3.94 32.98
N SER A 149 18.97 -3.00 32.25
CA SER A 149 18.25 -2.18 31.26
C SER A 149 18.95 -2.19 29.91
N LEU A 150 18.14 -2.25 28.86
CA LEU A 150 18.53 -1.98 27.48
C LEU A 150 18.03 -0.60 27.08
N SER A 151 18.94 0.33 26.82
CA SER A 151 18.63 1.70 26.38
C SER A 151 19.07 1.90 24.94
N PHE A 152 18.23 2.56 24.12
CA PHE A 152 18.55 2.90 22.74
C PHE A 152 17.69 4.05 22.25
N SER A 153 18.22 4.85 21.34
CA SER A 153 17.51 5.93 20.68
C SER A 153 16.90 5.44 19.37
N VAL A 154 15.64 5.80 19.12
CA VAL A 154 14.94 5.59 17.85
C VAL A 154 14.65 6.94 17.20
N TYR A 155 14.91 7.08 15.90
CA TYR A 155 14.54 8.24 15.12
C TYR A 155 13.92 7.79 13.80
N ARG A 156 12.64 8.07 13.61
CA ARG A 156 11.97 7.75 12.35
C ARG A 156 12.19 8.86 11.34
N VAL A 157 13.04 8.60 10.35
CA VAL A 157 13.51 9.60 9.37
C VAL A 157 12.76 9.55 8.06
N GLU A 158 12.18 8.40 7.67
CA GLU A 158 11.51 8.19 6.39
C GLU A 158 10.29 7.28 6.52
N GLY A 159 9.42 7.31 5.51
CA GLY A 159 8.26 6.45 5.37
C GLY A 159 6.93 7.19 5.51
N VAL A 160 5.87 6.58 5.00
CA VAL A 160 4.49 7.06 5.19
C VAL A 160 3.97 6.65 6.57
N ASP A 161 2.90 7.30 7.05
CA ASP A 161 2.40 7.10 8.43
C ASP A 161 1.84 5.70 8.72
N VAL A 162 1.62 4.86 7.70
CA VAL A 162 1.11 3.50 7.88
C VAL A 162 2.24 2.52 8.13
N TYR A 163 3.29 2.53 7.30
CA TYR A 163 4.41 1.61 7.40
C TYR A 163 5.50 2.19 8.29
N GLY A 164 5.98 1.39 9.26
CA GLY A 164 7.02 1.80 10.19
C GLY A 164 6.52 2.67 11.36
N SER A 165 5.19 2.84 11.52
CA SER A 165 4.61 3.58 12.63
C SER A 165 4.29 2.71 13.84
N PHE A 166 4.02 1.42 13.63
CA PHE A 166 3.45 0.53 14.64
C PHE A 166 4.46 -0.55 15.02
N LEU A 167 5.32 -0.24 15.98
CA LEU A 167 6.30 -1.19 16.49
C LEU A 167 5.60 -2.25 17.35
N ILE A 168 5.65 -3.50 16.87
CA ILE A 168 5.04 -4.66 17.53
C ILE A 168 6.04 -5.60 18.16
N GLY A 169 7.34 -5.37 17.96
CA GLY A 169 8.39 -6.21 18.53
C GLY A 169 9.68 -5.43 18.80
N ILE A 170 10.25 -5.63 19.98
CA ILE A 170 11.62 -5.29 20.34
C ILE A 170 12.27 -6.58 20.77
N SER A 171 13.29 -7.04 20.07
CA SER A 171 14.02 -8.27 20.43
C SER A 171 15.51 -8.04 20.47
N LEU A 172 16.18 -8.71 21.39
CA LEU A 172 17.64 -8.77 21.49
C LEU A 172 18.08 -10.20 21.20
N LYS A 173 18.98 -10.36 20.26
CA LYS A 173 19.54 -11.65 19.84
C LYS A 173 21.01 -11.75 20.25
N ASN A 174 21.44 -12.94 20.64
CA ASN A 174 22.85 -13.24 20.86
C ASN A 174 23.61 -13.48 19.55
N ALA A 175 24.89 -13.76 19.61
CA ALA A 175 25.74 -14.03 18.44
C ALA A 175 25.30 -15.29 17.65
N ASP A 176 24.64 -16.24 18.30
CA ASP A 176 24.13 -17.48 17.69
C ASP A 176 22.76 -17.26 17.02
N GLY A 177 22.16 -16.07 17.19
CA GLY A 177 20.87 -15.71 16.64
C GLY A 177 19.67 -16.04 17.53
N ASP A 178 19.90 -16.57 18.74
CA ASP A 178 18.86 -16.87 19.72
C ASP A 178 18.31 -15.60 20.34
N ILE A 179 17.01 -15.56 20.54
CA ILE A 179 16.35 -14.44 21.20
C ILE A 179 16.53 -14.54 22.70
N VAL A 180 17.25 -13.59 23.29
CA VAL A 180 17.55 -13.52 24.74
C VAL A 180 16.63 -12.56 25.48
N LEU A 181 15.98 -11.61 24.76
CA LEU A 181 14.96 -10.71 25.27
C LEU A 181 13.94 -10.47 24.16
N GLU A 182 12.66 -10.45 24.50
CA GLU A 182 11.60 -10.09 23.57
C GLU A 182 10.47 -9.35 24.28
N LYS A 183 10.05 -8.22 23.70
CA LYS A 183 8.84 -7.48 24.05
C LYS A 183 7.92 -7.43 22.84
N LYS A 184 6.68 -7.89 23.01
CA LYS A 184 5.69 -8.01 21.91
C LYS A 184 4.49 -7.09 22.11
N GLY A 185 3.69 -6.97 21.06
CA GLY A 185 2.49 -6.16 20.88
C GLY A 185 1.81 -5.63 22.14
N GLU A 186 1.28 -6.49 23.01
CA GLU A 186 0.59 -6.06 24.24
C GLU A 186 1.53 -5.36 25.23
N GLU A 187 2.76 -5.88 25.44
CA GLU A 187 3.75 -5.25 26.29
C GLU A 187 4.21 -3.89 25.73
N LEU A 188 4.20 -3.73 24.41
CA LEU A 188 4.53 -2.46 23.75
C LEU A 188 3.34 -1.48 23.76
N ALA A 189 2.12 -1.99 23.80
CA ALA A 189 0.92 -1.17 24.00
C ALA A 189 0.84 -0.62 25.44
N ASP A 190 1.38 -1.36 26.41
CA ASP A 190 1.47 -0.97 27.83
C ASP A 190 2.87 -0.46 28.19
N PHE A 191 3.69 -0.08 27.20
CA PHE A 191 5.06 0.36 27.46
C PHE A 191 5.10 1.54 28.44
N PRO A 192 5.92 1.47 29.51
CA PRO A 192 5.94 2.51 30.53
C PRO A 192 6.30 3.88 29.97
N ILE A 193 5.43 4.88 30.15
CA ILE A 193 5.65 6.24 29.63
C ILE A 193 6.94 6.84 30.22
N GLY A 194 7.28 6.53 31.45
CA GLY A 194 8.53 6.97 32.09
C GLY A 194 9.80 6.43 31.43
N ASN A 195 9.68 5.37 30.64
CA ASN A 195 10.77 4.74 29.89
C ASN A 195 10.89 5.28 28.46
N ILE A 196 10.12 6.33 28.11
CA ILE A 196 10.13 6.99 26.80
C ILE A 196 10.58 8.44 26.99
N ASP A 197 11.81 8.75 26.65
CA ASP A 197 12.34 10.12 26.68
C ASP A 197 12.26 10.74 25.29
N ASN A 198 11.13 11.41 25.02
CA ASN A 198 10.86 12.07 23.74
C ASN A 198 11.70 13.34 23.56
N LYS A 199 12.40 13.45 22.43
CA LYS A 199 13.27 14.58 22.10
C LYS A 199 12.60 15.64 21.24
N TYR A 200 11.52 15.29 20.50
CA TYR A 200 10.83 16.15 19.54
C TYR A 200 9.33 16.27 19.84
N ILE A 201 8.66 17.19 19.13
CA ILE A 201 7.22 17.44 19.26
C ILE A 201 6.41 16.22 18.83
N ALA A 202 6.82 15.56 17.73
CA ALA A 202 6.26 14.26 17.35
C ALA A 202 6.72 13.22 18.40
N ARG A 203 5.78 12.66 19.13
CA ARG A 203 6.07 11.81 20.29
C ARG A 203 5.88 10.34 19.97
N VAL A 204 6.86 9.55 20.36
CA VAL A 204 6.68 8.11 20.53
C VAL A 204 5.81 7.88 21.78
N ALA A 205 4.80 7.04 21.64
CA ALA A 205 3.85 6.76 22.74
C ALA A 205 3.23 5.37 22.58
N PRO A 206 2.81 4.74 23.70
CA PRO A 206 1.98 3.53 23.65
C PRO A 206 0.69 3.79 22.90
N GLY A 207 0.32 2.87 22.00
CA GLY A 207 -0.94 2.84 21.29
C GLY A 207 -1.82 1.69 21.76
N LYS A 208 -2.95 1.47 21.11
CA LYS A 208 -3.91 0.42 21.51
C LYS A 208 -3.33 -1.00 21.40
N HIS A 209 -2.42 -1.24 20.45
CA HIS A 209 -1.91 -2.60 20.13
C HIS A 209 -0.41 -2.63 19.83
N SER A 210 0.29 -1.51 20.02
CA SER A 210 1.70 -1.35 19.63
C SER A 210 2.31 -0.12 20.28
N LEU A 211 3.62 0.04 20.20
CA LEU A 211 4.28 1.31 20.44
C LEU A 211 4.25 2.12 19.13
N VAL A 212 3.70 3.33 19.15
CA VAL A 212 3.54 4.18 17.97
C VAL A 212 4.75 5.09 17.81
N ILE A 213 5.39 5.01 16.64
CA ILE A 213 6.57 5.82 16.26
C ILE A 213 6.22 6.70 15.04
N PRO A 214 5.66 7.90 15.25
CA PRO A 214 5.27 8.81 14.15
C PRO A 214 6.47 9.26 13.32
N LEU A 215 6.23 9.63 12.06
CA LEU A 215 7.27 10.22 11.22
C LEU A 215 7.85 11.49 11.87
N GLY A 216 9.19 11.60 11.88
CA GLY A 216 9.90 12.70 12.52
C GLY A 216 10.00 12.60 14.04
N SER A 217 9.46 11.56 14.69
CA SER A 217 9.63 11.36 16.13
C SER A 217 11.04 10.84 16.45
N LYS A 218 11.60 11.35 17.53
CA LYS A 218 12.86 10.88 18.14
C LYS A 218 12.69 10.70 19.64
N ALA A 219 13.03 9.52 20.14
CA ALA A 219 12.97 9.20 21.55
C ALA A 219 14.07 8.23 21.97
N THR A 220 14.48 8.29 23.23
CA THR A 220 15.24 7.22 23.86
C THR A 220 14.25 6.30 24.57
N LEU A 221 14.35 5.00 24.28
CA LEU A 221 13.55 3.95 24.90
C LEU A 221 14.41 3.17 25.88
N THR A 222 13.87 2.87 27.05
CA THR A 222 14.51 2.03 28.06
C THR A 222 13.65 0.80 28.32
N VAL A 223 14.20 -0.38 28.11
CA VAL A 223 13.55 -1.66 28.39
C VAL A 223 14.20 -2.23 29.64
N ASP A 224 13.46 -2.25 30.74
CA ASP A 224 13.88 -2.86 32.00
C ASP A 224 13.44 -4.32 32.03
N ASP A 225 14.41 -5.23 32.22
CA ASP A 225 14.15 -6.66 32.36
C ASP A 225 15.26 -7.33 33.16
N THR A 226 14.88 -8.16 34.13
CA THR A 226 15.85 -8.89 34.95
C THR A 226 16.72 -9.86 34.14
N ALA A 227 16.23 -10.36 33.00
CA ALA A 227 16.99 -11.19 32.10
C ALA A 227 18.23 -10.47 31.54
N ILE A 228 18.16 -9.15 31.37
CA ILE A 228 19.27 -8.33 30.83
C ILE A 228 20.49 -8.38 31.78
N GLY A 229 20.25 -8.32 33.08
CA GLY A 229 21.34 -8.34 34.07
C GLY A 229 22.12 -9.65 34.13
N SER A 230 21.59 -10.72 33.59
CA SER A 230 22.26 -12.03 33.51
C SER A 230 22.93 -12.30 32.15
N LEU A 231 22.86 -11.35 31.20
CA LEU A 231 23.45 -11.54 29.89
C LEU A 231 25.00 -11.58 29.95
N PRO A 232 25.65 -12.54 29.32
CA PRO A 232 27.10 -12.57 29.22
C PRO A 232 27.63 -11.40 28.38
N LYS A 233 28.85 -10.97 28.64
CA LYS A 233 29.54 -9.99 27.79
C LYS A 233 29.72 -10.56 26.39
N GLY A 234 29.33 -9.78 25.36
CA GLY A 234 29.40 -10.24 23.97
C GLY A 234 28.74 -9.32 22.98
N LYS A 235 28.57 -9.83 21.77
CA LYS A 235 27.84 -9.12 20.69
C LYS A 235 26.37 -9.52 20.71
N TYR A 236 25.53 -8.53 20.57
CA TYR A 236 24.07 -8.67 20.47
C TYR A 236 23.54 -7.92 19.27
N GLU A 237 22.40 -8.35 18.73
CA GLU A 237 21.67 -7.65 17.68
C GLU A 237 20.30 -7.20 18.25
N LEU A 238 20.09 -5.90 18.35
CA LEU A 238 18.77 -5.32 18.61
C LEU A 238 17.97 -5.33 17.33
N VAL A 239 16.77 -5.88 17.37
CA VAL A 239 15.85 -5.94 16.23
C VAL A 239 14.52 -5.28 16.63
N LEU A 240 14.12 -4.27 15.87
CA LEU A 240 12.81 -3.65 15.96
C LEU A 240 11.94 -4.19 14.83
N THR A 241 10.68 -4.54 15.12
CA THR A 241 9.74 -5.13 14.16
C THR A 241 8.48 -4.30 14.07
N ASP A 242 8.15 -3.84 12.86
CA ASP A 242 6.89 -3.15 12.56
C ASP A 242 5.75 -4.13 12.24
N ILE A 243 4.50 -3.69 12.38
CA ILE A 243 3.30 -4.49 12.07
C ILE A 243 3.25 -4.96 10.61
N SER A 244 3.89 -4.26 9.70
CA SER A 244 4.02 -4.66 8.29
C SER A 244 5.07 -5.76 8.05
N GLY A 245 5.83 -6.16 9.08
CA GLY A 245 6.92 -7.13 8.98
C GLY A 245 8.28 -6.53 8.62
N ILE A 246 8.37 -5.20 8.46
CA ILE A 246 9.66 -4.52 8.27
C ILE A 246 10.45 -4.58 9.57
N THR A 247 11.76 -4.78 9.47
CA THR A 247 12.66 -4.84 10.63
C THR A 247 13.82 -3.86 10.48
N TRP A 248 14.24 -3.27 11.60
CA TRP A 248 15.46 -2.47 11.71
C TRP A 248 16.38 -3.09 12.75
N LYS A 249 17.66 -3.08 12.49
CA LYS A 249 18.65 -3.83 13.27
C LYS A 249 19.81 -2.94 13.69
N LYS A 250 20.35 -3.20 14.88
CA LYS A 250 21.53 -2.52 15.40
C LYS A 250 22.38 -3.51 16.21
N GLU A 251 23.67 -3.61 15.88
CA GLU A 251 24.62 -4.34 16.71
C GLU A 251 24.91 -3.56 18.01
N ILE A 252 25.00 -4.28 19.12
CA ILE A 252 25.34 -3.79 20.46
C ILE A 252 26.50 -4.67 20.99
N ILE A 253 27.45 -4.03 21.64
CA ILE A 253 28.52 -4.70 22.38
C ILE A 253 28.22 -4.47 23.87
N HIS A 254 28.04 -5.56 24.60
CA HIS A 254 27.82 -5.56 26.06
C HIS A 254 29.11 -5.85 26.81
#